data_040c3aacd458a6ecbb94cf6dafc4fa39
#
_entry.id   040c3aacd458a6ecbb94cf6dafc4fa39
#
_cell.length_a   1.000
_cell.length_b   1.000
_cell.length_c   1.000
_cell.angle_alpha   90.00
_cell.angle_beta   90.00
_cell.angle_gamma   90.00
#
_symmetry.space_group_name_H-M   'P 1'
#
loop_
_entity.id
_entity.type
_entity.pdbx_description
1 polymer ?
#
loop_
_entity_poly.entity_id
_entity_poly.type
_entity_poly.pdbx_seq_one_letter_code
_entity_poly.pdbx_strand_id
1 'polypeptide(L)'
;MLDNPSYGTTIYRPSDSLALPDTMNFPVGLEPIYHNGKELPKKDGQFVVNRRTNEPISIVGGQYVAHDYNHFWEPLIEGIEMSGIDLSKATVKFTNIRHGAAMKAVITIPNEDVSNIMGEAMALGIGVLNSLDGSL
;
A
#
# COMPACT_ATOMS: atom_id res chain seq x y z
N MET A 1 13.72 -21.30 -1.10
CA MET A 1 13.34 -20.74 0.20
C MET A 1 11.89 -20.29 0.17
N LEU A 2 11.18 -20.57 1.20
CA LEU A 2 9.81 -20.10 1.29
C LEU A 2 9.80 -18.67 1.82
N ASP A 3 9.04 -17.81 1.16
CA ASP A 3 8.85 -16.46 1.65
C ASP A 3 8.10 -16.49 2.98
N ASN A 4 8.54 -15.66 3.91
CA ASN A 4 7.81 -15.48 5.14
C ASN A 4 6.60 -14.57 4.84
N PRO A 5 5.34 -15.07 4.98
CA PRO A 5 4.17 -14.27 4.64
C PRO A 5 4.04 -12.99 5.48
N SER A 6 4.70 -12.92 6.64
CA SER A 6 4.71 -11.72 7.47
C SER A 6 5.49 -10.57 6.85
N TYR A 7 6.51 -10.87 6.06
CA TYR A 7 7.36 -9.86 5.42
C TYR A 7 6.97 -9.56 3.98
N GLY A 8 6.22 -10.46 3.35
CA GLY A 8 5.74 -10.25 2.00
C GLY A 8 6.83 -10.10 0.95
N THR A 9 6.49 -9.42 -0.12
CA THR A 9 7.36 -9.22 -1.29
C THR A 9 7.77 -7.77 -1.38
N THR A 10 9.05 -7.52 -1.69
CA THR A 10 9.60 -6.18 -1.88
C THR A 10 9.89 -5.95 -3.36
N ILE A 11 9.43 -4.82 -3.88
CA ILE A 11 9.61 -4.42 -5.27
C ILE A 11 10.18 -3.00 -5.31
N TYR A 12 11.22 -2.81 -6.14
CA TYR A 12 11.82 -1.50 -6.37
C TYR A 12 11.35 -0.95 -7.71
N ARG A 13 11.00 0.33 -7.74
CA ARG A 13 10.59 1.04 -8.94
C ARG A 13 11.44 2.28 -9.15
N PRO A 14 11.91 2.53 -10.38
CA PRO A 14 12.56 3.80 -10.73
C PRO A 14 11.52 4.92 -10.89
N SER A 15 12.01 6.15 -10.98
CA SER A 15 11.19 7.35 -11.02
C SER A 15 10.20 7.43 -12.19
N ASP A 16 10.47 6.76 -13.29
CA ASP A 16 9.60 6.76 -14.47
C ASP A 16 8.40 5.82 -14.32
N SER A 17 8.31 5.08 -13.22
CA SER A 17 7.24 4.14 -12.97
C SER A 17 6.85 4.12 -11.50
N LEU A 18 6.22 5.20 -11.04
CA LEU A 18 5.75 5.32 -9.67
C LEU A 18 4.36 4.72 -9.45
N ALA A 19 3.80 4.05 -10.44
CA ALA A 19 2.55 3.33 -10.29
C ALA A 19 2.71 2.15 -9.33
N LEU A 20 1.62 1.80 -8.65
CA LEU A 20 1.62 0.62 -7.78
C LEU A 20 1.95 -0.65 -8.59
N PRO A 21 2.76 -1.57 -8.02
CA PRO A 21 2.93 -2.89 -8.61
C PRO A 21 1.60 -3.64 -8.73
N ASP A 22 1.49 -4.54 -9.68
CA ASP A 22 0.26 -5.32 -9.89
C ASP A 22 -0.15 -6.11 -8.65
N THR A 23 0.81 -6.56 -7.86
CA THR A 23 0.55 -7.28 -6.60
C THR A 23 -0.14 -6.41 -5.54
N MET A 24 -0.15 -5.09 -5.71
CA MET A 24 -0.78 -4.13 -4.80
C MET A 24 -1.90 -3.33 -5.45
N ASN A 25 -1.94 -3.32 -6.78
CA ASN A 25 -2.95 -2.58 -7.53
C ASN A 25 -4.11 -3.50 -7.89
N PHE A 26 -4.95 -3.77 -6.91
CA PHE A 26 -6.11 -4.61 -7.10
C PHE A 26 -7.36 -3.95 -6.48
N PRO A 27 -8.51 -4.14 -7.11
CA PRO A 27 -9.75 -3.67 -6.52
C PRO A 27 -10.11 -4.50 -5.29
N VAL A 28 -10.62 -3.87 -4.25
CA VAL A 28 -11.09 -4.53 -3.04
C VAL A 28 -12.60 -4.39 -2.91
N GLY A 29 -13.19 -5.33 -2.21
CA GLY A 29 -14.60 -5.30 -1.90
C GLY A 29 -14.86 -5.92 -0.54
N LEU A 30 -16.07 -5.76 -0.07
CA LEU A 30 -16.55 -6.36 1.17
C LEU A 30 -17.52 -7.47 0.83
N GLU A 31 -17.38 -8.62 1.49
CA GLU A 31 -18.27 -9.75 1.33
C GLU A 31 -18.73 -10.26 2.67
N PRO A 32 -19.97 -10.81 2.74
CA PRO A 32 -20.51 -11.34 3.98
C PRO A 32 -19.77 -12.60 4.42
N ILE A 33 -19.83 -12.88 5.71
CA ILE A 33 -19.35 -14.10 6.32
C ILE A 33 -20.52 -15.03 6.57
N TYR A 34 -20.37 -16.30 6.24
CA TYR A 34 -21.40 -17.32 6.46
C TYR A 34 -20.96 -18.32 7.52
N HIS A 35 -21.91 -18.72 8.35
CA HIS A 35 -21.71 -19.77 9.33
C HIS A 35 -22.91 -20.72 9.29
N ASN A 36 -22.66 -22.01 9.07
CA ASN A 36 -23.71 -23.04 8.93
C ASN A 36 -24.79 -22.63 7.91
N GLY A 37 -24.37 -22.08 6.76
CA GLY A 37 -25.27 -21.65 5.71
C GLY A 37 -26.02 -20.35 5.97
N LYS A 38 -25.76 -19.71 7.11
CA LYS A 38 -26.39 -18.44 7.46
C LYS A 38 -25.39 -17.29 7.37
N GLU A 39 -25.84 -16.20 6.78
CA GLU A 39 -25.06 -14.99 6.70
C GLU A 39 -24.97 -14.31 8.06
N LEU A 40 -23.76 -13.96 8.48
CA LEU A 40 -23.58 -13.13 9.66
C LEU A 40 -24.15 -11.74 9.41
N PRO A 41 -24.76 -11.10 10.41
CA PRO A 41 -25.10 -9.68 10.28
C PRO A 41 -23.86 -8.85 9.93
N LYS A 42 -24.02 -7.91 9.03
CA LYS A 42 -22.93 -7.04 8.57
C LYS A 42 -22.18 -6.37 9.72
N LYS A 43 -22.90 -6.00 10.77
CA LYS A 43 -22.35 -5.36 11.98
C LYS A 43 -21.35 -6.25 12.71
N ASP A 44 -21.42 -7.58 12.55
CA ASP A 44 -20.59 -8.55 13.27
C ASP A 44 -19.32 -8.90 12.51
N GLY A 45 -19.22 -8.51 11.24
CA GLY A 45 -18.02 -8.70 10.46
C GLY A 45 -18.28 -8.93 8.98
N GLN A 46 -17.26 -8.62 8.21
CA GLN A 46 -17.24 -8.85 6.76
C GLN A 46 -15.82 -9.23 6.35
N PHE A 47 -15.70 -9.96 5.23
CA PHE A 47 -14.41 -10.17 4.59
C PHE A 47 -14.03 -8.95 3.75
N VAL A 48 -12.77 -8.56 3.81
CA VAL A 48 -12.14 -7.75 2.78
C VAL A 48 -11.58 -8.71 1.74
N VAL A 49 -11.96 -8.54 0.49
CA VAL A 49 -11.64 -9.48 -0.59
C VAL A 49 -10.86 -8.77 -1.69
N ASN A 50 -9.81 -9.43 -2.19
CA ASN A 50 -9.15 -9.02 -3.41
C ASN A 50 -10.05 -9.43 -4.59
N ARG A 51 -10.62 -8.43 -5.27
CA ARG A 51 -11.57 -8.70 -6.38
C ARG A 51 -10.91 -9.28 -7.62
N ARG A 52 -9.59 -9.16 -7.75
CA ARG A 52 -8.88 -9.75 -8.88
C ARG A 52 -8.73 -11.26 -8.72
N THR A 53 -8.38 -11.73 -7.53
CA THR A 53 -8.16 -13.16 -7.25
C THR A 53 -9.35 -13.82 -6.59
N ASN A 54 -10.28 -13.02 -6.09
CA ASN A 54 -11.43 -13.46 -5.33
C ASN A 54 -11.05 -14.14 -3.99
N GLU A 55 -9.89 -13.80 -3.46
CA GLU A 55 -9.40 -14.34 -2.19
C GLU A 55 -9.65 -13.39 -1.05
N PRO A 56 -10.03 -13.88 0.14
CA PRO A 56 -10.18 -13.04 1.31
C PRO A 56 -8.81 -12.58 1.81
N ILE A 57 -8.74 -11.31 2.22
CA ILE A 57 -7.53 -10.70 2.77
C ILE A 57 -7.62 -10.63 4.29
N SER A 58 -8.76 -10.20 4.82
CA SER A 58 -8.94 -9.93 6.23
C SER A 58 -10.41 -9.92 6.61
N ILE A 59 -10.66 -9.89 7.91
CA ILE A 59 -11.99 -9.71 8.49
C ILE A 59 -12.01 -8.36 9.20
N VAL A 60 -13.05 -7.57 8.94
CA VAL A 60 -13.21 -6.23 9.51
C VAL A 60 -14.62 -6.07 10.09
N GLY A 61 -14.80 -5.04 10.93
CA GLY A 61 -16.11 -4.69 11.47
C GLY A 61 -17.05 -4.13 10.41
N GLY A 62 -18.33 -4.06 10.74
CA GLY A 62 -19.37 -3.66 9.80
C GLY A 62 -19.35 -2.19 9.38
N GLN A 63 -18.59 -1.36 10.10
CA GLN A 63 -18.43 0.05 9.74
C GLN A 63 -17.19 0.35 8.92
N TYR A 64 -16.38 -0.67 8.66
CA TYR A 64 -15.17 -0.50 7.86
C TYR A 64 -15.52 -0.19 6.41
N VAL A 65 -14.85 0.82 5.85
CA VAL A 65 -14.98 1.17 4.44
C VAL A 65 -13.70 0.72 3.73
N ALA A 66 -13.85 -0.15 2.75
CA ALA A 66 -12.72 -0.69 2.01
C ALA A 66 -12.34 0.24 0.86
N HIS A 67 -11.08 0.60 0.79
CA HIS A 67 -10.51 1.33 -0.34
C HIS A 67 -9.30 0.56 -0.83
N ASP A 68 -9.18 0.38 -2.14
CA ASP A 68 -7.98 -0.17 -2.75
C ASP A 68 -6.79 0.77 -2.53
N TYR A 69 -5.59 0.21 -2.59
CA TYR A 69 -4.38 0.99 -2.32
C TYR A 69 -4.20 2.15 -3.29
N ASN A 70 -4.64 1.99 -4.54
CA ASN A 70 -4.50 3.04 -5.54
C ASN A 70 -5.38 4.26 -5.25
N HIS A 71 -6.49 4.08 -4.55
CA HIS A 71 -7.34 5.17 -4.08
C HIS A 71 -6.56 6.17 -3.20
N PHE A 72 -5.57 5.68 -2.51
CA PHE A 72 -4.68 6.47 -1.66
C PHE A 72 -3.40 6.87 -2.38
N TRP A 73 -2.82 5.95 -3.16
CA TRP A 73 -1.51 6.13 -3.77
C TRP A 73 -1.49 7.23 -4.84
N GLU A 74 -2.44 7.25 -5.75
CA GLU A 74 -2.48 8.26 -6.81
C GLU A 74 -2.56 9.69 -6.27
N PRO A 75 -3.50 10.02 -5.35
CA PRO A 75 -3.55 11.36 -4.78
C PRO A 75 -2.28 11.73 -4.01
N LEU A 76 -1.62 10.77 -3.37
CA LEU A 76 -0.38 11.00 -2.66
C LEU A 76 0.73 11.46 -3.62
N ILE A 77 0.91 10.74 -4.73
CA ILE A 77 1.93 11.09 -5.73
C ILE A 77 1.63 12.45 -6.35
N GLU A 78 0.37 12.70 -6.71
CA GLU A 78 -0.04 14.01 -7.22
C GLU A 78 0.25 15.13 -6.21
N GLY A 79 -0.06 14.90 -4.94
CA GLY A 79 0.18 15.88 -3.89
C GLY A 79 1.66 16.20 -3.71
N ILE A 80 2.52 15.20 -3.79
CA ILE A 80 3.97 15.40 -3.71
C ILE A 80 4.46 16.23 -4.90
N GLU A 81 4.02 15.91 -6.10
CA GLU A 81 4.38 16.66 -7.30
C GLU A 81 3.87 18.09 -7.25
N MET A 82 2.65 18.31 -6.81
CA MET A 82 2.05 19.64 -6.67
C MET A 82 2.74 20.48 -5.60
N SER A 83 3.40 19.87 -4.63
CA SER A 83 4.15 20.60 -3.61
C SER A 83 5.50 21.12 -4.11
N GLY A 84 5.87 20.80 -5.35
CA GLY A 84 7.11 21.25 -5.97
C GLY A 84 8.29 20.30 -5.76
N ILE A 85 8.06 19.14 -5.15
CA ILE A 85 9.11 18.13 -5.01
C ILE A 85 9.32 17.43 -6.35
N ASP A 86 10.56 17.40 -6.81
CA ASP A 86 10.93 16.76 -8.07
C ASP A 86 11.11 15.26 -7.86
N LEU A 87 10.22 14.47 -8.44
CA LEU A 87 10.27 13.01 -8.36
C LEU A 87 11.07 12.37 -9.51
N SER A 88 11.69 13.15 -10.38
CA SER A 88 12.35 12.62 -11.57
C SER A 88 13.53 11.69 -11.26
N LYS A 89 14.13 11.84 -10.09
CA LYS A 89 15.24 11.00 -9.64
C LYS A 89 14.87 10.10 -8.46
N ALA A 90 13.58 10.04 -8.14
CA ALA A 90 13.11 9.25 -7.02
C ALA A 90 13.14 7.75 -7.34
N THR A 91 13.30 6.95 -6.30
CA THR A 91 13.07 5.51 -6.34
C THR A 91 12.05 5.15 -5.29
N VAL A 92 11.27 4.11 -5.52
CA VAL A 92 10.27 3.65 -4.57
C VAL A 92 10.50 2.18 -4.26
N LYS A 93 10.51 1.88 -2.98
CA LYS A 93 10.55 0.51 -2.48
C LYS A 93 9.16 0.16 -1.95
N PHE A 94 8.49 -0.79 -2.60
CA PHE A 94 7.20 -1.29 -2.16
C PHE A 94 7.37 -2.60 -1.40
N THR A 95 6.68 -2.75 -0.30
CA THR A 95 6.63 -4.01 0.44
C THR A 95 5.18 -4.40 0.66
N ASN A 96 4.81 -5.58 0.15
CA ASN A 96 3.51 -6.17 0.34
C ASN A 96 3.57 -7.08 1.56
N ILE A 97 2.74 -6.85 2.54
CA ILE A 97 2.76 -7.55 3.83
C ILE A 97 1.49 -8.39 3.96
N ARG A 98 1.65 -9.64 4.41
CA ARG A 98 0.53 -10.56 4.67
C ARG A 98 -0.45 -10.64 3.50
N HIS A 99 0.08 -10.96 2.32
CA HIS A 99 -0.71 -11.19 1.09
C HIS A 99 -1.64 -10.02 0.73
N GLY A 100 -1.18 -8.80 0.96
CA GLY A 100 -1.94 -7.61 0.62
C GLY A 100 -2.73 -7.01 1.78
N ALA A 101 -2.67 -7.60 2.98
CA ALA A 101 -3.33 -7.02 4.14
C ALA A 101 -2.75 -5.68 4.56
N ALA A 102 -1.46 -5.47 4.30
CA ALA A 102 -0.81 -4.19 4.52
C ALA A 102 0.20 -3.90 3.40
N MET A 103 0.46 -2.62 3.19
CA MET A 103 1.41 -2.13 2.21
C MET A 103 2.32 -1.10 2.87
N LYS A 104 3.61 -1.20 2.57
CA LYS A 104 4.58 -0.18 2.92
C LYS A 104 5.24 0.32 1.65
N ALA A 105 5.40 1.63 1.53
CA ALA A 105 6.16 2.24 0.45
C ALA A 105 7.16 3.23 1.03
N VAL A 106 8.37 3.24 0.50
CA VAL A 106 9.40 4.22 0.86
C VAL A 106 9.87 4.88 -0.42
N ILE A 107 9.62 6.17 -0.53
CA ILE A 107 10.06 7.00 -1.64
C ILE A 107 11.36 7.67 -1.22
N THR A 108 12.42 7.43 -1.98
CA THR A 108 13.73 8.03 -1.72
C THR A 108 14.06 9.01 -2.83
N ILE A 109 14.33 10.25 -2.45
CA ILE A 109 14.60 11.36 -3.37
C ILE A 109 15.99 11.89 -3.06
N PRO A 110 16.97 11.74 -3.96
CA PRO A 110 18.28 12.34 -3.77
C PRO A 110 18.16 13.86 -3.67
N ASN A 111 18.85 14.47 -2.72
CA ASN A 111 18.82 15.90 -2.53
C ASN A 111 20.24 16.48 -2.59
N GLU A 112 20.65 16.91 -3.77
CA GLU A 112 21.98 17.46 -4.01
C GLU A 112 22.19 18.80 -3.27
N ASP A 113 21.14 19.60 -3.15
CA ASP A 113 21.24 20.88 -2.45
C ASP A 113 21.52 20.69 -0.95
N VAL A 114 20.88 19.70 -0.33
CA VAL A 114 21.15 19.33 1.05
C VAL A 114 22.54 18.76 1.20
N SER A 115 22.97 17.92 0.24
CA SER A 115 24.33 17.36 0.23
C SER A 115 25.38 18.45 0.17
N ASN A 116 25.17 19.48 -0.64
CA ASN A 116 26.10 20.60 -0.76
C ASN A 116 26.21 21.39 0.54
N ILE A 117 25.12 21.56 1.27
CA ILE A 117 25.09 22.29 2.54
C ILE A 117 25.77 21.49 3.64
N MET A 118 25.48 20.20 3.70
CA MET A 118 25.95 19.33 4.78
C MET A 118 27.30 18.68 4.48
N GLY A 119 27.77 18.75 3.24
CA GLY A 119 29.00 18.09 2.82
C GLY A 119 28.92 16.58 2.74
N GLU A 120 27.73 16.01 2.83
CA GLU A 120 27.48 14.58 2.78
C GLU A 120 26.37 14.28 1.78
N ALA A 121 26.41 13.10 1.17
CA ALA A 121 25.31 12.64 0.33
C ALA A 121 24.10 12.36 1.20
N MET A 122 22.99 13.05 0.91
CA MET A 122 21.75 12.93 1.65
C MET A 122 20.59 12.63 0.71
N ALA A 123 19.53 12.07 1.27
CA ALA A 123 18.29 11.80 0.55
C ALA A 123 17.10 12.15 1.41
N LEU A 124 16.04 12.63 0.78
CA LEU A 124 14.75 12.79 1.42
C LEU A 124 13.98 11.48 1.32
N GLY A 125 13.56 10.94 2.45
CA GLY A 125 12.74 9.74 2.50
C GLY A 125 11.30 10.07 2.87
N ILE A 126 10.34 9.51 2.15
CA ILE A 126 8.92 9.58 2.48
C ILE A 126 8.42 8.17 2.68
N GLY A 127 8.04 7.85 3.91
CA GLY A 127 7.49 6.55 4.26
C GLY A 127 5.96 6.58 4.27
N VAL A 128 5.36 5.56 3.70
CA VAL A 128 3.91 5.41 3.64
C VAL A 128 3.55 4.00 4.12
N LEU A 129 2.57 3.93 4.99
CA LEU A 129 2.06 2.65 5.48
C LEU A 129 0.53 2.68 5.43
N ASN A 130 -0.05 1.64 4.86
CA ASN A 130 -1.50 1.51 4.77
C ASN A 130 -1.90 0.05 4.96
N SER A 131 -3.15 -0.21 5.34
CA SER A 131 -3.63 -1.56 5.57
C SER A 131 -5.06 -1.76 5.08
N LEU A 132 -5.40 -3.02 4.81
CA LEU A 132 -6.75 -3.47 4.50
C LEU A 132 -7.33 -4.37 5.60
N ASP A 133 -6.67 -4.44 6.74
CA ASP A 133 -7.10 -5.27 7.88
C ASP A 133 -7.60 -4.46 9.08
N GLY A 134 -7.74 -3.15 8.91
CA GLY A 134 -8.20 -2.28 9.98
C GLY A 134 -7.16 -1.96 11.05
N SER A 135 -5.90 -2.36 10.86
CA SER A 135 -4.84 -2.14 11.87
C SER A 135 -4.25 -0.73 11.85
N LEU A 136 -4.55 0.04 10.82
CA LEU A 136 -4.03 1.41 10.65
C LEU A 136 -5.13 2.41 10.38
#